data_bce04ba513843086814e5bab81b44d07
#
_entry.id   bce04ba513843086814e5bab81b44d07
#
_cell.length_a   1.000
_cell.length_b   1.000
_cell.length_c   1.000
_cell.angle_alpha   90.00
_cell.angle_beta   90.00
_cell.angle_gamma   90.00
#
_symmetry.space_group_name_H-M   'P 1'
#
loop_
_entity.id
_entity.type
_entity.pdbx_description
1 polymer ?
#
loop_
_entity_poly.entity_id
_entity_poly.type
_entity_poly.pdbx_seq_one_letter_code
_entity_poly.pdbx_strand_id
1 'polypeptide(L)'
;MNCIKFAAAAAFCICAGTFVFAQSQSVSSGSKSDTSVESEYFASLQDSIITTLATSDDYDQKLVALQYLEDAVANGRSSAEMTAALVGLAGEGTITQSRQGKRIVNNFPDIRARACDLLGETGDESATNTLITIAKDDREPMVQSAAIRAMANVAGAEKSQEAVEAIAWIQKRNAALNPTSSLAFEVLAAYEKLADNVEDRASMLQSISAIASDYRYVTPVRTKALDLLKALNAR
;
A
#
# COMPACT_ATOMS: atom_id res chain seq x y z
N MET A 1 -37.96 -60.84 -24.41
CA MET A 1 -37.94 -62.11 -23.62
C MET A 1 -37.84 -61.69 -22.21
N ASN A 2 -38.98 -61.81 -21.62
CA ASN A 2 -39.26 -62.37 -20.28
C ASN A 2 -38.75 -61.58 -19.07
N CYS A 3 -39.65 -60.93 -18.35
CA CYS A 3 -40.49 -61.43 -17.21
C CYS A 3 -39.63 -61.55 -15.93
N ILE A 4 -39.98 -61.07 -14.79
CA ILE A 4 -41.20 -61.22 -13.95
C ILE A 4 -41.08 -60.29 -12.73
N LYS A 5 -42.06 -59.52 -12.43
CA LYS A 5 -42.76 -59.20 -11.20
C LYS A 5 -42.32 -59.89 -9.91
N PHE A 6 -42.22 -59.15 -8.81
CA PHE A 6 -43.02 -59.46 -7.61
C PHE A 6 -43.14 -58.23 -6.70
N ALA A 7 -44.34 -57.99 -6.31
CA ALA A 7 -44.79 -57.00 -5.33
C ALA A 7 -44.77 -57.60 -3.92
N ALA A 8 -44.48 -56.80 -2.91
CA ALA A 8 -45.02 -57.02 -1.57
C ALA A 8 -45.19 -55.69 -0.85
N ALA A 9 -46.39 -55.39 -0.52
CA ALA A 9 -46.86 -54.30 0.31
C ALA A 9 -46.69 -54.63 1.78
N ALA A 10 -46.29 -53.68 2.60
CA ALA A 10 -46.69 -53.62 4.00
C ALA A 10 -46.79 -52.17 4.47
N ALA A 11 -47.97 -51.81 4.85
CA ALA A 11 -48.34 -50.54 5.49
C ALA A 11 -47.96 -50.52 6.98
N PHE A 12 -47.85 -49.32 7.53
CA PHE A 12 -48.10 -48.84 8.90
C PHE A 12 -47.00 -47.85 9.30
N CYS A 13 -47.20 -46.66 9.75
CA CYS A 13 -48.11 -46.00 10.64
C CYS A 13 -47.90 -44.49 10.57
N ILE A 14 -48.96 -43.79 10.73
CA ILE A 14 -49.07 -42.32 10.81
C ILE A 14 -48.47 -41.83 12.13
N CYS A 15 -47.55 -40.88 12.08
CA CYS A 15 -47.33 -39.91 13.15
C CYS A 15 -47.23 -38.52 12.57
N ALA A 16 -48.32 -37.77 12.79
CA ALA A 16 -48.41 -36.35 12.47
C ALA A 16 -47.41 -35.54 13.34
N GLY A 17 -46.36 -35.06 12.74
CA GLY A 17 -45.50 -34.02 13.30
C GLY A 17 -45.57 -32.80 12.38
N THR A 18 -46.29 -31.80 12.81
CA THR A 18 -46.38 -30.50 12.11
C THR A 18 -45.05 -29.80 12.18
N PHE A 19 -44.23 -29.97 11.14
CA PHE A 19 -43.09 -29.09 10.94
C PHE A 19 -43.56 -27.76 10.32
N VAL A 20 -43.55 -26.73 11.14
CA VAL A 20 -43.71 -25.36 10.65
C VAL A 20 -42.44 -25.04 9.84
N PHE A 21 -42.51 -25.12 8.53
CA PHE A 21 -41.53 -24.53 7.65
C PHE A 21 -41.65 -23.02 7.72
N ALA A 22 -40.75 -22.36 8.43
CA ALA A 22 -40.53 -20.94 8.27
C ALA A 22 -39.97 -20.73 6.86
N GLN A 23 -40.81 -20.23 5.99
CA GLN A 23 -40.46 -19.77 4.65
C GLN A 23 -39.58 -18.54 4.79
N SER A 24 -38.26 -18.69 4.67
CA SER A 24 -37.36 -17.56 4.49
C SER A 24 -37.62 -16.98 3.10
N GLN A 25 -38.35 -15.87 3.06
CA GLN A 25 -38.45 -15.04 1.88
C GLN A 25 -37.05 -14.49 1.58
N SER A 26 -36.46 -14.91 0.48
CA SER A 26 -35.30 -14.26 -0.11
C SER A 26 -35.74 -12.91 -0.68
N VAL A 27 -35.61 -11.87 0.12
CA VAL A 27 -35.67 -10.49 -0.35
C VAL A 27 -34.34 -10.23 -1.06
N SER A 28 -34.35 -10.26 -2.39
CA SER A 28 -33.30 -9.68 -3.20
C SER A 28 -33.44 -8.16 -3.16
N SER A 29 -32.81 -7.52 -2.20
CA SER A 29 -32.61 -6.09 -2.19
C SER A 29 -31.13 -5.81 -2.44
N GLY A 30 -30.85 -4.94 -3.40
CA GLY A 30 -29.50 -4.47 -3.73
C GLY A 30 -28.82 -3.97 -2.47
N SER A 31 -27.68 -4.56 -2.13
CA SER A 31 -26.92 -4.19 -0.96
C SER A 31 -26.23 -2.83 -1.19
N LYS A 32 -26.85 -1.76 -0.75
CA LYS A 32 -26.10 -0.78 0.02
C LYS A 32 -25.83 -1.47 1.35
N SER A 33 -24.56 -1.66 1.69
CA SER A 33 -24.17 -2.12 3.02
C SER A 33 -24.69 -1.08 4.02
N ASP A 34 -25.80 -1.38 4.69
CA ASP A 34 -26.20 -0.68 5.88
C ASP A 34 -25.13 -0.99 6.94
N THR A 35 -24.10 -0.13 6.96
CA THR A 35 -23.13 -0.11 8.05
C THR A 35 -23.93 0.24 9.28
N SER A 36 -24.05 -0.68 10.23
CA SER A 36 -24.84 -0.40 11.43
C SER A 36 -24.18 0.74 12.19
N VAL A 37 -24.98 1.60 12.85
CA VAL A 37 -24.47 2.70 13.67
C VAL A 37 -23.43 2.19 14.70
N GLU A 38 -23.60 0.97 15.16
CA GLU A 38 -22.65 0.30 16.07
C GLU A 38 -21.30 0.03 15.40
N SER A 39 -21.28 -0.44 14.13
CA SER A 39 -20.01 -0.70 13.41
C SER A 39 -19.29 0.61 13.09
N GLU A 40 -19.99 1.68 12.78
CA GLU A 40 -19.43 3.01 12.57
C GLU A 40 -18.84 3.58 13.86
N TYR A 41 -19.53 3.42 14.99
CA TYR A 41 -19.01 3.80 16.31
C TYR A 41 -17.76 3.04 16.68
N PHE A 42 -17.71 1.71 16.48
CA PHE A 42 -16.51 0.91 16.74
C PHE A 42 -15.35 1.29 15.83
N ALA A 43 -15.60 1.60 14.55
CA ALA A 43 -14.57 2.08 13.64
C ALA A 43 -13.96 3.41 14.10
N SER A 44 -14.80 4.37 14.49
CA SER A 44 -14.35 5.67 15.02
C SER A 44 -13.55 5.53 16.32
N LEU A 45 -13.97 4.64 17.22
CA LEU A 45 -13.23 4.35 18.45
C LEU A 45 -11.85 3.74 18.14
N GLN A 46 -11.78 2.81 17.18
CA GLN A 46 -10.54 2.20 16.74
C GLN A 46 -9.60 3.24 16.13
N ASP A 47 -10.10 4.16 15.28
CA ASP A 47 -9.31 5.23 14.68
C ASP A 47 -8.74 6.18 15.76
N SER A 48 -9.50 6.47 16.80
CA SER A 48 -9.01 7.24 17.96
C SER A 48 -7.86 6.53 18.71
N ILE A 49 -7.97 5.22 18.90
CA ILE A 49 -6.90 4.41 19.50
C ILE A 49 -5.66 4.43 18.63
N ILE A 50 -5.81 4.19 17.31
CA ILE A 50 -4.71 4.22 16.33
C ILE A 50 -3.99 5.57 16.38
N THR A 51 -4.73 6.68 16.34
CA THR A 51 -4.17 8.03 16.40
C THR A 51 -3.39 8.27 17.69
N THR A 52 -3.91 7.82 18.83
CA THR A 52 -3.23 7.94 20.13
C THR A 52 -1.93 7.16 20.16
N LEU A 53 -1.91 5.92 19.66
CA LEU A 53 -0.72 5.09 19.61
C LEU A 53 0.31 5.62 18.59
N ALA A 54 -0.15 6.09 17.44
CA ALA A 54 0.72 6.61 16.38
C ALA A 54 1.44 7.91 16.80
N THR A 55 0.80 8.73 17.62
CA THR A 55 1.37 10.00 18.11
C THR A 55 2.25 9.85 19.37
N SER A 56 2.30 8.66 19.96
CA SER A 56 3.16 8.37 21.10
C SER A 56 4.65 8.48 20.73
N ASP A 57 5.52 8.89 21.67
CA ASP A 57 6.98 8.84 21.48
C ASP A 57 7.58 7.42 21.67
N ASP A 58 6.75 6.45 22.07
CA ASP A 58 7.17 5.08 22.35
C ASP A 58 7.16 4.24 21.06
N TYR A 59 8.30 3.58 20.77
CA TYR A 59 8.49 2.73 19.60
C TYR A 59 7.50 1.55 19.56
N ASP A 60 7.27 0.88 20.69
CA ASP A 60 6.40 -0.29 20.75
C ASP A 60 4.93 0.10 20.51
N GLN A 61 4.50 1.26 21.01
CA GLN A 61 3.16 1.78 20.72
C GLN A 61 2.95 2.09 19.24
N LYS A 62 3.97 2.61 18.56
CA LYS A 62 3.93 2.86 17.12
C LYS A 62 3.87 1.55 16.32
N LEU A 63 4.57 0.51 16.74
CA LEU A 63 4.45 -0.81 16.13
C LEU A 63 3.04 -1.37 16.24
N VAL A 64 2.40 -1.20 17.40
CA VAL A 64 1.00 -1.61 17.60
C VAL A 64 0.06 -0.79 16.72
N ALA A 65 0.28 0.53 16.62
CA ALA A 65 -0.48 1.38 15.69
C ALA A 65 -0.37 0.89 14.23
N LEU A 66 0.85 0.56 13.78
CA LEU A 66 1.07 0.02 12.43
C LEU A 66 0.36 -1.31 12.23
N GLN A 67 0.33 -2.22 13.21
CA GLN A 67 -0.42 -3.47 13.12
C GLN A 67 -1.92 -3.22 12.91
N TYR A 68 -2.53 -2.32 13.69
CA TYR A 68 -3.93 -1.96 13.49
C TYR A 68 -4.19 -1.32 12.13
N LEU A 69 -3.26 -0.50 11.64
CA LEU A 69 -3.35 0.13 10.32
C LEU A 69 -3.22 -0.91 9.20
N GLU A 70 -2.28 -1.85 9.31
CA GLU A 70 -2.12 -2.99 8.38
C GLU A 70 -3.39 -3.82 8.29
N ASP A 71 -3.95 -4.21 9.44
CA ASP A 71 -5.20 -4.97 9.51
C ASP A 71 -6.38 -4.20 8.88
N ALA A 72 -6.45 -2.89 9.12
CA ALA A 72 -7.51 -2.06 8.57
C ALA A 72 -7.39 -1.92 7.05
N VAL A 73 -6.19 -1.64 6.52
CA VAL A 73 -5.93 -1.54 5.07
C VAL A 73 -6.18 -2.88 4.39
N ALA A 74 -5.72 -4.00 4.97
CA ALA A 74 -5.96 -5.34 4.44
C ALA A 74 -7.46 -5.69 4.34
N ASN A 75 -8.29 -5.13 5.23
CA ASN A 75 -9.75 -5.25 5.19
C ASN A 75 -10.43 -4.19 4.31
N GLY A 76 -9.67 -3.42 3.53
CA GLY A 76 -10.19 -2.39 2.64
C GLY A 76 -10.75 -1.16 3.36
N ARG A 77 -10.41 -0.96 4.65
CA ARG A 77 -10.81 0.21 5.42
C ARG A 77 -9.81 1.34 5.22
N SER A 78 -10.32 2.51 4.90
CA SER A 78 -9.54 3.76 4.81
C SER A 78 -10.37 4.89 5.40
N SER A 79 -9.77 5.67 6.30
CA SER A 79 -10.34 6.88 6.86
C SER A 79 -9.33 8.03 6.79
N ALA A 80 -9.83 9.26 6.89
CA ALA A 80 -8.95 10.44 6.91
C ALA A 80 -8.00 10.40 8.13
N GLU A 81 -8.47 9.90 9.25
CA GLU A 81 -7.71 9.73 10.48
C GLU A 81 -6.60 8.70 10.31
N MET A 82 -6.88 7.57 9.64
CA MET A 82 -5.86 6.57 9.32
C MET A 82 -4.80 7.13 8.37
N THR A 83 -5.21 7.84 7.30
CA THR A 83 -4.26 8.49 6.39
C THR A 83 -3.41 9.51 7.13
N ALA A 84 -3.99 10.33 8.01
CA ALA A 84 -3.25 11.29 8.82
C ALA A 84 -2.26 10.62 9.78
N ALA A 85 -2.64 9.51 10.42
CA ALA A 85 -1.76 8.72 11.28
C ALA A 85 -0.58 8.13 10.49
N LEU A 86 -0.83 7.55 9.29
CA LEU A 86 0.20 7.05 8.41
C LEU A 86 1.16 8.13 7.93
N VAL A 87 0.65 9.31 7.54
CA VAL A 87 1.45 10.49 7.16
C VAL A 87 2.34 10.93 8.32
N GLY A 88 1.80 10.96 9.56
CA GLY A 88 2.55 11.28 10.76
C GLY A 88 3.69 10.31 11.01
N LEU A 89 3.41 9.00 10.97
CA LEU A 89 4.40 7.94 11.15
C LEU A 89 5.47 7.95 10.05
N ALA A 90 5.08 8.18 8.81
CA ALA A 90 6.00 8.23 7.67
C ALA A 90 6.95 9.45 7.71
N GLY A 91 6.53 10.57 8.31
CA GLY A 91 7.34 11.79 8.47
C GLY A 91 8.13 11.88 9.77
N GLU A 92 8.01 10.89 10.64
CA GLU A 92 8.57 10.94 11.97
C GLU A 92 10.10 10.96 12.00
N GLY A 93 10.68 11.77 12.90
CA GLY A 93 12.14 11.92 13.01
C GLY A 93 12.80 12.69 11.86
N THR A 94 12.07 12.94 10.77
CA THR A 94 12.52 13.76 9.63
C THR A 94 11.72 15.05 9.51
N ILE A 95 10.43 14.96 9.23
CA ILE A 95 9.52 16.11 9.14
C ILE A 95 9.10 16.55 10.55
N THR A 96 8.66 15.60 11.38
CA THR A 96 8.25 15.83 12.77
C THR A 96 9.29 15.28 13.72
N GLN A 97 10.08 16.15 14.37
CA GLN A 97 11.17 15.74 15.25
C GLN A 97 10.80 15.96 16.72
N SER A 98 10.84 14.88 17.51
CA SER A 98 10.85 14.93 18.96
C SER A 98 12.30 14.92 19.47
N ARG A 99 12.67 15.86 20.32
CA ARG A 99 14.05 16.05 20.76
C ARG A 99 14.16 16.00 22.28
N GLN A 100 15.14 15.23 22.75
CA GLN A 100 15.58 15.27 24.14
C GLN A 100 16.99 15.91 24.18
N GLY A 101 17.06 17.19 24.52
CA GLY A 101 18.27 17.98 24.39
C GLY A 101 18.69 18.14 22.91
N LYS A 102 19.87 17.66 22.56
CA LYS A 102 20.40 17.69 21.17
C LYS A 102 20.09 16.43 20.36
N ARG A 103 19.51 15.38 20.98
CA ARG A 103 19.26 14.08 20.35
C ARG A 103 17.80 14.02 19.84
N ILE A 104 17.62 13.58 18.61
CA ILE A 104 16.32 13.18 18.08
C ILE A 104 15.99 11.81 18.70
N VAL A 105 14.83 11.67 19.34
CA VAL A 105 14.42 10.44 20.03
C VAL A 105 13.44 9.59 19.24
N ASN A 106 12.78 10.18 18.24
CA ASN A 106 11.76 9.53 17.42
C ASN A 106 12.26 9.20 15.98
N ASN A 107 13.54 8.83 15.83
CA ASN A 107 14.08 8.46 14.53
C ASN A 107 14.02 6.94 14.31
N PHE A 108 12.91 6.45 13.76
CA PHE A 108 12.63 5.03 13.52
C PHE A 108 12.44 4.76 12.02
N PRO A 109 13.52 4.46 11.26
CA PRO A 109 13.43 4.28 9.81
C PRO A 109 12.52 3.13 9.36
N ASP A 110 12.43 2.07 10.15
CA ASP A 110 11.56 0.92 9.91
C ASP A 110 10.07 1.28 10.02
N ILE A 111 9.70 2.08 11.04
CA ILE A 111 8.35 2.64 11.19
C ILE A 111 7.98 3.47 9.96
N ARG A 112 8.89 4.39 9.56
CA ARG A 112 8.67 5.27 8.40
C ARG A 112 8.49 4.49 7.11
N ALA A 113 9.34 3.47 6.88
CA ALA A 113 9.26 2.66 5.67
C ALA A 113 7.92 1.89 5.61
N ARG A 114 7.52 1.24 6.71
CA ARG A 114 6.23 0.53 6.78
C ARG A 114 5.04 1.47 6.58
N ALA A 115 5.06 2.65 7.20
CA ALA A 115 4.02 3.66 7.00
C ALA A 115 3.93 4.15 5.55
N CYS A 116 5.07 4.33 4.86
CA CYS A 116 5.08 4.64 3.42
C CYS A 116 4.47 3.51 2.59
N ASP A 117 4.81 2.26 2.86
CA ASP A 117 4.25 1.10 2.15
C ASP A 117 2.73 1.04 2.33
N LEU A 118 2.22 1.21 3.55
CA LEU A 118 0.79 1.24 3.82
C LEU A 118 0.08 2.43 3.14
N LEU A 119 0.69 3.62 3.11
CA LEU A 119 0.16 4.74 2.30
C LEU A 119 0.02 4.35 0.83
N GLY A 120 0.99 3.60 0.30
CA GLY A 120 0.92 3.08 -1.06
C GLY A 120 -0.19 2.06 -1.29
N GLU A 121 -0.56 1.30 -0.26
CA GLU A 121 -1.63 0.29 -0.31
C GLU A 121 -3.03 0.91 -0.17
N THR A 122 -3.16 2.06 0.52
CA THR A 122 -4.45 2.76 0.64
C THR A 122 -4.95 3.28 -0.71
N GLY A 123 -4.06 3.53 -1.67
CA GLY A 123 -4.41 4.09 -2.98
C GLY A 123 -4.87 5.56 -2.92
N ASP A 124 -4.64 6.26 -1.81
CA ASP A 124 -5.05 7.65 -1.63
C ASP A 124 -4.08 8.60 -2.34
N GLU A 125 -4.51 9.20 -3.45
CA GLU A 125 -3.72 10.13 -4.25
C GLU A 125 -3.27 11.38 -3.45
N SER A 126 -3.99 11.75 -2.38
CA SER A 126 -3.64 12.89 -1.53
C SER A 126 -2.30 12.69 -0.84
N ALA A 127 -1.85 11.45 -0.62
CA ALA A 127 -0.57 11.11 -0.02
C ALA A 127 0.64 11.38 -0.94
N THR A 128 0.44 11.58 -2.25
CA THR A 128 1.54 11.68 -3.23
C THR A 128 2.54 12.77 -2.87
N ASN A 129 2.07 13.98 -2.53
CA ASN A 129 2.95 15.09 -2.19
C ASN A 129 3.78 14.84 -0.92
N THR A 130 3.17 14.19 0.07
CA THR A 130 3.85 13.79 1.30
C THR A 130 4.92 12.74 1.02
N LEU A 131 4.61 11.73 0.21
CA LEU A 131 5.56 10.70 -0.21
C LEU A 131 6.74 11.28 -1.01
N ILE A 132 6.49 12.25 -1.89
CA ILE A 132 7.55 13.00 -2.61
C ILE A 132 8.48 13.71 -1.62
N THR A 133 7.90 14.38 -0.61
CA THR A 133 8.67 15.08 0.42
C THR A 133 9.51 14.12 1.23
N ILE A 134 8.91 13.02 1.72
CA ILE A 134 9.63 11.98 2.49
C ILE A 134 10.77 11.39 1.66
N ALA A 135 10.52 11.00 0.41
CA ALA A 135 11.54 10.40 -0.45
C ALA A 135 12.71 11.36 -0.74
N LYS A 136 12.44 12.67 -0.79
CA LYS A 136 13.49 13.70 -0.98
C LYS A 136 14.29 13.99 0.29
N ASP A 137 13.63 14.05 1.44
CA ASP A 137 14.22 14.54 2.68
C ASP A 137 14.84 13.43 3.53
N ASP A 138 14.30 12.21 3.45
CA ASP A 138 14.85 11.08 4.19
C ASP A 138 16.23 10.67 3.63
N ARG A 139 17.11 10.25 4.54
CA ARG A 139 18.47 9.80 4.20
C ARG A 139 18.61 8.28 4.19
N GLU A 140 17.61 7.57 4.71
CA GLU A 140 17.64 6.10 4.80
C GLU A 140 17.15 5.49 3.48
N PRO A 141 17.99 4.69 2.80
CA PRO A 141 17.63 4.11 1.50
C PRO A 141 16.38 3.24 1.57
N MET A 142 16.12 2.59 2.71
CA MET A 142 14.90 1.78 2.88
C MET A 142 13.63 2.61 2.88
N VAL A 143 13.65 3.79 3.52
CA VAL A 143 12.51 4.72 3.54
C VAL A 143 12.31 5.33 2.15
N GLN A 144 13.38 5.74 1.49
CA GLN A 144 13.31 6.24 0.12
C GLN A 144 12.73 5.19 -0.83
N SER A 145 13.15 3.92 -0.72
CA SER A 145 12.63 2.83 -1.54
C SER A 145 11.14 2.59 -1.30
N ALA A 146 10.69 2.59 -0.04
CA ALA A 146 9.28 2.44 0.32
C ALA A 146 8.44 3.62 -0.21
N ALA A 147 8.91 4.86 -0.03
CA ALA A 147 8.22 6.05 -0.53
C ALA A 147 8.13 6.06 -2.07
N ILE A 148 9.18 5.65 -2.80
CA ILE A 148 9.16 5.52 -4.27
C ILE A 148 8.15 4.48 -4.71
N ARG A 149 8.12 3.32 -4.07
CA ARG A 149 7.15 2.26 -4.34
C ARG A 149 5.72 2.72 -4.09
N ALA A 150 5.49 3.40 -2.97
CA ALA A 150 4.20 3.97 -2.61
C ALA A 150 3.75 5.03 -3.62
N MET A 151 4.61 5.97 -4.01
CA MET A 151 4.32 6.96 -5.06
C MET A 151 3.84 6.31 -6.36
N ALA A 152 4.50 5.23 -6.78
CA ALA A 152 4.13 4.51 -8.00
C ALA A 152 2.76 3.81 -7.90
N ASN A 153 2.25 3.60 -6.68
CA ASN A 153 0.92 3.01 -6.46
C ASN A 153 -0.18 4.06 -6.36
N VAL A 154 0.10 5.23 -5.75
CA VAL A 154 -0.92 6.26 -5.45
C VAL A 154 -0.94 7.42 -6.43
N ALA A 155 0.14 7.66 -7.21
CA ALA A 155 0.18 8.77 -8.15
C ALA A 155 -0.82 8.54 -9.28
N GLY A 156 -1.91 9.29 -9.26
CA GLY A 156 -2.86 9.39 -10.38
C GLY A 156 -2.23 10.07 -11.59
N ALA A 157 -2.96 10.12 -12.71
CA ALA A 157 -2.47 10.69 -13.97
C ALA A 157 -1.93 12.12 -13.80
N GLU A 158 -2.60 12.95 -12.99
CA GLU A 158 -2.20 14.35 -12.75
C GLU A 158 -0.88 14.49 -11.99
N LYS A 159 -0.54 13.54 -11.14
CA LYS A 159 0.66 13.57 -10.28
C LYS A 159 1.80 12.70 -10.78
N SER A 160 1.58 11.88 -11.80
CA SER A 160 2.59 10.95 -12.33
C SER A 160 3.82 11.66 -12.85
N GLN A 161 3.67 12.82 -13.51
CA GLN A 161 4.79 13.61 -14.01
C GLN A 161 5.68 14.13 -12.86
N GLU A 162 5.06 14.69 -11.80
CA GLU A 162 5.77 15.19 -10.62
C GLU A 162 6.48 14.07 -9.86
N ALA A 163 5.82 12.90 -9.73
CA ALA A 163 6.40 11.71 -9.12
C ALA A 163 7.63 11.23 -9.90
N VAL A 164 7.56 11.14 -11.23
CA VAL A 164 8.68 10.73 -12.09
C VAL A 164 9.87 11.67 -11.96
N GLU A 165 9.64 12.98 -11.96
CA GLU A 165 10.70 13.97 -11.79
C GLU A 165 11.35 13.89 -10.41
N ALA A 166 10.54 13.68 -9.35
CA ALA A 166 11.04 13.47 -8.00
C ALA A 166 11.91 12.20 -7.91
N ILE A 167 11.44 11.09 -8.48
CA ILE A 167 12.18 9.82 -8.53
C ILE A 167 13.50 9.98 -9.29
N ALA A 168 13.50 10.66 -10.42
CA ALA A 168 14.71 10.93 -11.20
C ALA A 168 15.73 11.76 -10.41
N TRP A 169 15.27 12.77 -9.68
CA TRP A 169 16.13 13.56 -8.81
C TRP A 169 16.74 12.74 -7.68
N ILE A 170 15.92 11.92 -7.00
CA ILE A 170 16.38 11.03 -5.91
C ILE A 170 17.41 10.04 -6.44
N GLN A 171 17.15 9.41 -7.59
CA GLN A 171 18.07 8.47 -8.22
C GLN A 171 19.41 9.13 -8.56
N LYS A 172 19.38 10.32 -9.15
CA LYS A 172 20.59 11.08 -9.47
C LYS A 172 21.41 11.43 -8.24
N ARG A 173 20.74 11.88 -7.16
CA ARG A 173 21.39 12.17 -5.88
C ARG A 173 22.02 10.90 -5.27
N ASN A 174 21.27 9.80 -5.26
CA ASN A 174 21.73 8.52 -4.68
C ASN A 174 22.91 7.96 -5.48
N ALA A 175 22.87 7.99 -6.80
CA ALA A 175 23.96 7.59 -7.67
C ALA A 175 25.27 8.38 -7.40
N ALA A 176 25.14 9.65 -7.03
CA ALA A 176 26.31 10.49 -6.72
C ALA A 176 26.88 10.23 -5.32
N LEU A 177 26.03 9.97 -4.33
CA LEU A 177 26.44 9.88 -2.92
C LEU A 177 26.68 8.44 -2.46
N ASN A 178 25.73 7.54 -2.69
CA ASN A 178 25.78 6.15 -2.23
C ASN A 178 24.88 5.28 -3.12
N PRO A 179 25.36 4.82 -4.28
CA PRO A 179 24.55 4.03 -5.20
C PRO A 179 24.17 2.68 -4.58
N THR A 180 22.87 2.48 -4.34
CA THR A 180 22.31 1.24 -3.80
C THR A 180 21.49 0.52 -4.86
N SER A 181 21.78 -0.76 -5.07
CA SER A 181 21.08 -1.57 -6.08
C SER A 181 19.60 -1.81 -5.74
N SER A 182 19.24 -1.85 -4.44
CA SER A 182 17.86 -2.00 -4.00
C SER A 182 17.03 -0.76 -4.37
N LEU A 183 17.53 0.45 -4.08
CA LEU A 183 16.84 1.67 -4.47
C LEU A 183 16.70 1.79 -5.99
N ALA A 184 17.78 1.49 -6.75
CA ALA A 184 17.73 1.52 -8.20
C ALA A 184 16.70 0.52 -8.77
N PHE A 185 16.54 -0.64 -8.14
CA PHE A 185 15.53 -1.61 -8.53
C PHE A 185 14.10 -1.09 -8.33
N GLU A 186 13.82 -0.44 -7.18
CA GLU A 186 12.53 0.17 -6.89
C GLU A 186 12.24 1.35 -7.84
N VAL A 187 13.24 2.16 -8.16
CA VAL A 187 13.13 3.22 -9.17
C VAL A 187 12.70 2.66 -10.53
N LEU A 188 13.32 1.57 -10.99
CA LEU A 188 12.94 0.93 -12.24
C LEU A 188 11.52 0.34 -12.19
N ALA A 189 11.13 -0.25 -11.06
CA ALA A 189 9.77 -0.77 -10.88
C ALA A 189 8.73 0.35 -10.86
N ALA A 190 9.04 1.48 -10.24
CA ALA A 190 8.18 2.66 -10.24
C ALA A 190 8.01 3.24 -11.64
N TYR A 191 9.09 3.36 -12.42
CA TYR A 191 9.02 3.83 -13.80
C TYR A 191 8.20 2.92 -14.71
N GLU A 192 8.29 1.60 -14.51
CA GLU A 192 7.51 0.62 -15.25
C GLU A 192 5.99 0.84 -15.07
N LYS A 193 5.56 1.21 -13.85
CA LYS A 193 4.16 1.51 -13.52
C LYS A 193 3.71 2.89 -14.03
N LEU A 194 4.57 3.91 -13.91
CA LEU A 194 4.21 5.29 -14.21
C LEU A 194 4.35 5.66 -15.70
N ALA A 195 5.07 4.86 -16.49
CA ALA A 195 5.45 5.20 -17.86
C ALA A 195 4.28 5.52 -18.80
N ASP A 196 3.13 4.91 -18.57
CA ASP A 196 1.94 5.11 -19.42
C ASP A 196 1.14 6.37 -19.04
N ASN A 197 1.41 6.94 -17.85
CA ASN A 197 0.69 8.08 -17.29
C ASN A 197 1.46 9.41 -17.41
N VAL A 198 2.66 9.41 -18.02
CA VAL A 198 3.49 10.60 -18.16
C VAL A 198 3.62 11.03 -19.60
N GLU A 199 3.56 12.35 -19.82
CA GLU A 199 3.71 12.94 -21.14
C GLU A 199 5.19 13.11 -21.50
N ASP A 200 6.01 13.65 -20.57
CA ASP A 200 7.45 13.81 -20.75
C ASP A 200 8.23 12.68 -20.05
N ARG A 201 8.81 11.81 -20.87
CA ARG A 201 9.63 10.67 -20.42
C ARG A 201 11.14 10.97 -20.37
N ALA A 202 11.57 12.18 -20.69
CA ALA A 202 12.99 12.50 -20.82
C ALA A 202 13.78 12.23 -19.54
N SER A 203 13.30 12.70 -18.39
CA SER A 203 13.94 12.51 -17.09
C SER A 203 13.98 11.03 -16.69
N MET A 204 12.91 10.29 -16.96
CA MET A 204 12.80 8.86 -16.74
C MET A 204 13.82 8.08 -17.59
N LEU A 205 13.86 8.32 -18.91
CA LEU A 205 14.77 7.64 -19.84
C LEU A 205 16.24 7.95 -19.51
N GLN A 206 16.55 9.19 -19.12
CA GLN A 206 17.88 9.56 -18.67
C GLN A 206 18.29 8.79 -17.41
N SER A 207 17.39 8.70 -16.44
CA SER A 207 17.61 7.96 -15.18
C SER A 207 17.82 6.46 -15.42
N ILE A 208 16.98 5.83 -16.24
CA ILE A 208 17.10 4.41 -16.60
C ILE A 208 18.43 4.15 -17.34
N SER A 209 18.81 5.03 -18.27
CA SER A 209 20.08 4.91 -19.01
C SER A 209 21.29 5.02 -18.08
N ALA A 210 21.23 5.92 -17.09
CA ALA A 210 22.27 6.07 -16.09
C ALA A 210 22.41 4.79 -15.23
N ILE A 211 21.30 4.17 -14.81
CA ILE A 211 21.34 2.90 -14.07
C ILE A 211 21.92 1.77 -14.94
N ALA A 212 21.52 1.68 -16.19
CA ALA A 212 21.96 0.63 -17.11
C ALA A 212 23.48 0.65 -17.35
N SER A 213 24.07 1.83 -17.44
CA SER A 213 25.48 2.07 -17.75
C SER A 213 26.40 2.03 -16.52
N ASP A 214 25.88 2.19 -15.32
CA ASP A 214 26.69 2.29 -14.09
C ASP A 214 27.06 0.91 -13.54
N TYR A 215 28.34 0.55 -13.64
CA TYR A 215 28.86 -0.76 -13.17
C TYR A 215 28.81 -0.97 -11.65
N ARG A 216 28.55 0.07 -10.86
CA ARG A 216 28.37 -0.03 -9.41
C ARG A 216 27.07 -0.75 -9.02
N TYR A 217 26.09 -0.76 -9.91
CA TYR A 217 24.86 -1.57 -9.72
C TYR A 217 25.10 -3.02 -10.13
N VAL A 218 24.46 -3.94 -9.41
CA VAL A 218 24.51 -5.38 -9.71
C VAL A 218 23.91 -5.68 -11.09
N THR A 219 24.42 -6.73 -11.75
CA THR A 219 24.01 -7.11 -13.10
C THR A 219 22.50 -7.25 -13.28
N PRO A 220 21.72 -7.87 -12.37
CA PRO A 220 20.26 -7.97 -12.53
C PRO A 220 19.55 -6.61 -12.65
N VAL A 221 19.98 -5.62 -11.89
CA VAL A 221 19.40 -4.26 -11.93
C VAL A 221 19.71 -3.59 -13.26
N ARG A 222 20.96 -3.70 -13.73
CA ARG A 222 21.37 -3.15 -15.04
C ARG A 222 20.65 -3.84 -16.21
N THR A 223 20.45 -5.15 -16.12
CA THR A 223 19.68 -5.89 -17.12
C THR A 223 18.22 -5.44 -17.14
N LYS A 224 17.57 -5.31 -15.96
CA LYS A 224 16.20 -4.76 -15.86
C LYS A 224 16.11 -3.37 -16.46
N ALA A 225 17.10 -2.49 -16.24
CA ALA A 225 17.14 -1.17 -16.85
C ALA A 225 17.21 -1.22 -18.38
N LEU A 226 18.05 -2.08 -18.95
CA LEU A 226 18.15 -2.28 -20.40
C LEU A 226 16.85 -2.83 -21.00
N ASP A 227 16.21 -3.76 -20.34
CA ASP A 227 14.95 -4.35 -20.81
C ASP A 227 13.80 -3.33 -20.74
N LEU A 228 13.76 -2.50 -19.70
CA LEU A 228 12.79 -1.42 -19.60
C LEU A 228 13.01 -0.35 -20.69
N LEU A 229 14.25 0.02 -21.01
CA LEU A 229 14.55 0.92 -22.14
C LEU A 229 14.04 0.36 -23.45
N LYS A 230 14.26 -0.92 -23.72
CA LYS A 230 13.74 -1.59 -24.94
C LYS A 230 12.22 -1.55 -24.98
N ALA A 231 11.56 -1.86 -23.85
CA ALA A 231 10.10 -1.86 -23.76
C ALA A 231 9.50 -0.46 -24.00
N LEU A 232 10.12 0.60 -23.44
CA LEU A 232 9.66 1.97 -23.60
C LEU A 232 9.89 2.54 -25.01
N ASN A 233 10.96 2.09 -25.70
CA ASN A 233 11.23 2.49 -27.08
C ASN A 233 10.38 1.74 -28.11
N ALA A 234 9.76 0.62 -27.74
CA ALA A 234 8.88 -0.17 -28.61
C ALA A 234 7.40 0.29 -28.54
N ARG A 235 7.06 1.16 -27.60
CA ARG A 235 5.72 1.78 -27.43
C ARG A 235 5.62 3.11 -28.15
#